data_f481eaa8374362b1756f9eb8313c1f20
#
_entry.id   f481eaa8374362b1756f9eb8313c1f20
#
_cell.length_a   1.000
_cell.length_b   1.000
_cell.length_c   1.000
_cell.angle_alpha   90.00
_cell.angle_beta   90.00
_cell.angle_gamma   90.00
#
_symmetry.space_group_name_H-M   'P 1'
#
loop_
_entity.id
_entity.type
_entity.pdbx_description
1 polymer ?
#
loop_
_entity_poly.entity_id
_entity_poly.type
_entity_poly.pdbx_seq_one_letter_code
_entity_poly.pdbx_strand_id
1 'polypeptide(L)'
;MATLIPNVLKESSQSRGETLIFNYFKNDQVITKDWIVLHSLDIAQHRKKKRGEADFIFLIPNKGILCVEVKAHSEISRKEGIWYLGDQKGESPFDQVRDNSEVIIKQLKEFSFSYKTFVTHVVIFTHCPFKEKSIEWNDWELID
;
A
#
# COMPACT_ATOMS: atom_id res chain seq x y z
N MET A 1 -9.46 11.59 -14.11
CA MET A 1 -8.79 11.41 -12.84
C MET A 1 -9.41 10.24 -12.07
N ALA A 2 -8.67 9.65 -11.18
CA ALA A 2 -9.19 8.62 -10.29
C ALA A 2 -10.24 9.21 -9.32
N THR A 3 -11.16 8.37 -8.86
CA THR A 3 -12.05 8.72 -7.75
C THR A 3 -11.35 8.40 -6.44
N LEU A 4 -10.98 9.42 -5.68
CA LEU A 4 -10.31 9.30 -4.39
C LEU A 4 -11.34 9.26 -3.24
N ILE A 5 -11.22 8.28 -2.34
CA ILE A 5 -12.12 8.11 -1.20
C ILE A 5 -11.29 7.90 0.08
N PRO A 6 -11.36 8.83 1.04
CA PRO A 6 -11.96 10.15 0.95
C PRO A 6 -11.28 11.06 -0.08
N ASN A 7 -11.95 12.10 -0.54
CA ASN A 7 -11.41 13.02 -1.55
C ASN A 7 -10.43 14.07 -0.99
N VAL A 8 -10.15 13.97 0.29
CA VAL A 8 -9.18 14.81 1.02
C VAL A 8 -8.33 13.93 1.92
N LEU A 9 -7.09 14.33 2.13
CA LEU A 9 -6.20 13.69 3.10
C LEU A 9 -6.58 14.10 4.52
N LYS A 10 -6.53 13.16 5.48
CA LYS A 10 -6.67 13.48 6.91
C LYS A 10 -5.41 14.22 7.38
N GLU A 11 -5.56 15.38 8.02
CA GLU A 11 -4.44 16.21 8.48
C GLU A 11 -3.50 15.50 9.48
N SER A 12 -4.02 14.54 10.26
CA SER A 12 -3.29 13.90 11.35
C SER A 12 -2.40 12.71 10.96
N SER A 13 -2.49 12.22 9.73
CA SER A 13 -1.80 10.98 9.31
C SER A 13 -0.94 11.13 8.06
N GLN A 14 -0.63 12.36 7.67
CA GLN A 14 0.01 12.62 6.38
C GLN A 14 1.52 12.40 6.44
N SER A 15 1.97 11.24 6.01
CA SER A 15 3.35 11.14 5.55
C SER A 15 3.50 11.92 4.23
N ARG A 16 4.67 12.52 4.00
CA ARG A 16 4.95 13.22 2.72
C ARG A 16 4.85 12.27 1.52
N GLY A 17 5.07 10.97 1.71
CA GLY A 17 4.92 9.97 0.68
C GLY A 17 3.46 9.73 0.30
N GLU A 18 2.59 9.59 1.28
CA GLU A 18 1.15 9.48 1.03
C GLU A 18 0.60 10.73 0.35
N THR A 19 1.04 11.91 0.77
CA THR A 19 0.67 13.18 0.13
C THR A 19 1.10 13.21 -1.34
N LEU A 20 2.30 12.75 -1.64
CA LEU A 20 2.81 12.70 -3.01
C LEU A 20 1.96 11.77 -3.88
N ILE A 21 1.68 10.56 -3.42
CA ILE A 21 0.87 9.56 -4.14
C ILE A 21 -0.56 10.08 -4.33
N PHE A 22 -1.17 10.61 -3.28
CA PHE A 22 -2.52 11.19 -3.36
C PHE A 22 -2.63 12.28 -4.42
N ASN A 23 -1.69 13.23 -4.41
CA ASN A 23 -1.68 14.34 -5.37
C ASN A 23 -1.43 13.86 -6.80
N TYR A 24 -0.58 12.84 -6.97
CA TYR A 24 -0.36 12.24 -8.28
C TYR A 24 -1.68 11.73 -8.88
N PHE A 25 -2.41 10.90 -8.16
CA PHE A 25 -3.67 10.33 -8.64
C PHE A 25 -4.80 11.34 -8.74
N LYS A 26 -4.78 12.37 -7.90
CA LYS A 26 -5.74 13.48 -7.98
C LYS A 26 -5.57 14.30 -9.26
N ASN A 27 -4.35 14.45 -9.73
CA ASN A 27 -4.01 15.28 -10.88
C ASN A 27 -3.96 14.50 -12.21
N ASP A 28 -3.77 13.19 -12.17
CA ASP A 28 -3.77 12.36 -13.37
C ASP A 28 -5.18 12.26 -13.97
N GLN A 29 -5.33 12.74 -15.22
CA GLN A 29 -6.62 12.78 -15.89
C GLN A 29 -6.78 11.69 -16.96
N VAL A 30 -5.75 10.97 -17.27
CA VAL A 30 -5.70 10.08 -18.44
C VAL A 30 -5.63 8.60 -18.05
N ILE A 31 -4.57 8.21 -17.36
CA ILE A 31 -4.26 6.79 -17.11
C ILE A 31 -5.20 6.18 -16.07
N THR A 32 -5.56 6.97 -15.06
CA THR A 32 -6.33 6.48 -13.91
C THR A 32 -7.79 6.94 -13.91
N LYS A 33 -8.32 7.33 -15.06
CA LYS A 33 -9.65 7.94 -15.20
C LYS A 33 -10.77 7.19 -14.49
N ASP A 34 -10.76 5.87 -14.58
CA ASP A 34 -11.84 5.02 -14.04
C ASP A 34 -11.40 4.25 -12.79
N TRP A 35 -10.25 4.60 -12.21
CA TRP A 35 -9.78 3.95 -10.99
C TRP A 35 -10.49 4.53 -9.77
N ILE A 36 -10.73 3.66 -8.77
CA ILE A 36 -11.14 4.09 -7.43
C ILE A 36 -9.95 3.87 -6.51
N VAL A 37 -9.57 4.92 -5.80
CA VAL A 37 -8.45 4.91 -4.86
C VAL A 37 -8.98 5.15 -3.45
N LEU A 38 -8.94 4.09 -2.65
CA LEU A 38 -9.22 4.17 -1.21
C LEU A 38 -7.90 4.45 -0.50
N HIS A 39 -7.89 5.36 0.46
CA HIS A 39 -6.70 5.65 1.23
C HIS A 39 -7.00 5.84 2.71
N SER A 40 -5.99 5.65 3.57
CA SER A 40 -6.12 5.71 5.02
C SER A 40 -7.26 4.82 5.54
N LEU A 41 -7.35 3.61 4.98
CA LEU A 41 -8.42 2.68 5.27
C LEU A 41 -8.08 1.84 6.51
N ASP A 42 -8.89 1.97 7.55
CA ASP A 42 -8.83 1.09 8.72
C ASP A 42 -9.34 -0.31 8.37
N ILE A 43 -8.50 -1.31 8.53
CA ILE A 43 -8.84 -2.70 8.31
C ILE A 43 -9.22 -3.36 9.65
N ALA A 44 -10.49 -3.61 9.84
CA ALA A 44 -11.06 -4.01 11.13
C ALA A 44 -10.64 -5.42 11.62
N GLN A 45 -10.23 -6.31 10.75
CA GLN A 45 -9.92 -7.72 11.08
C GLN A 45 -8.47 -8.11 10.80
N HIS A 46 -7.54 -7.24 11.13
CA HIS A 46 -6.14 -7.53 10.92
C HIS A 46 -5.64 -8.64 11.87
N ARG A 47 -4.91 -9.65 11.35
CA ARG A 47 -4.47 -10.82 12.12
C ARG A 47 -3.53 -10.51 13.29
N LYS A 48 -2.65 -9.53 13.11
CA LYS A 48 -1.58 -9.20 14.07
C LYS A 48 -1.88 -7.99 14.94
N LYS A 49 -2.87 -7.19 14.55
CA LYS A 49 -3.25 -5.95 15.23
C LYS A 49 -4.77 -5.93 15.37
N LYS A 50 -5.28 -5.31 16.42
CA LYS A 50 -6.73 -5.08 16.56
C LYS A 50 -7.28 -4.25 15.38
N ARG A 51 -6.45 -3.42 14.78
CA ARG A 51 -6.70 -2.66 13.56
C ARG A 51 -5.43 -2.62 12.72
N GLY A 52 -5.56 -2.81 11.42
CA GLY A 52 -4.54 -2.52 10.44
C GLY A 52 -4.95 -1.30 9.63
N GLU A 53 -4.00 -0.54 9.13
CA GLU A 53 -4.23 0.55 8.19
C GLU A 53 -3.58 0.21 6.88
N ALA A 54 -4.33 0.32 5.79
CA ALA A 54 -3.78 0.26 4.44
C ALA A 54 -3.62 1.70 3.95
N ASP A 55 -2.42 2.05 3.51
CA ASP A 55 -2.14 3.40 3.03
C ASP A 55 -2.99 3.70 1.79
N PHE A 56 -2.96 2.79 0.80
CA PHE A 56 -3.81 2.89 -0.38
C PHE A 56 -4.30 1.51 -0.84
N ILE A 57 -5.52 1.50 -1.37
CA ILE A 57 -6.09 0.37 -2.11
C ILE A 57 -6.62 0.91 -3.43
N PHE A 58 -6.09 0.41 -4.54
CA PHE A 58 -6.51 0.78 -5.88
C PHE A 58 -7.46 -0.29 -6.44
N LEU A 59 -8.66 0.15 -6.82
CA LEU A 59 -9.60 -0.67 -7.58
C LEU A 59 -9.43 -0.32 -9.05
N ILE A 60 -8.83 -1.22 -9.80
CA ILE A 60 -8.44 -0.99 -11.20
C ILE A 60 -9.39 -1.77 -12.11
N PRO A 61 -10.19 -1.10 -12.95
CA PRO A 61 -11.16 -1.77 -13.83
C PRO A 61 -10.49 -2.84 -14.70
N ASN A 62 -11.10 -4.01 -14.77
CA ASN A 62 -10.64 -5.16 -15.54
C ASN A 62 -9.26 -5.73 -15.16
N LYS A 63 -8.68 -5.27 -14.06
CA LYS A 63 -7.36 -5.74 -13.56
C LYS A 63 -7.47 -6.35 -12.18
N GLY A 64 -8.16 -5.70 -11.24
CA GLY A 64 -8.33 -6.17 -9.89
C GLY A 64 -8.01 -5.12 -8.84
N ILE A 65 -7.48 -5.58 -7.72
CA ILE A 65 -7.19 -4.77 -6.53
C ILE A 65 -5.69 -4.77 -6.29
N LEU A 66 -5.13 -3.58 -6.10
CA LEU A 66 -3.72 -3.38 -5.72
C LEU A 66 -3.66 -2.73 -4.33
N CYS A 67 -3.09 -3.46 -3.37
CA CYS A 67 -2.79 -2.94 -2.05
C CYS A 67 -1.40 -2.28 -2.05
N VAL A 68 -1.29 -1.11 -1.48
CA VAL A 68 -0.06 -0.31 -1.51
C VAL A 68 0.31 0.13 -0.11
N GLU A 69 1.55 -0.10 0.26
CA GLU A 69 2.21 0.44 1.45
C GLU A 69 3.22 1.49 1.02
N VAL A 70 3.22 2.65 1.65
CA VAL A 70 4.08 3.78 1.31
C VAL A 70 5.05 4.07 2.44
N LYS A 71 6.33 4.14 2.13
CA LYS A 71 7.37 4.58 3.07
C LYS A 71 8.08 5.81 2.52
N ALA A 72 8.08 6.88 3.32
CA ALA A 72 8.60 8.19 2.93
C ALA A 72 9.93 8.55 3.60
N HIS A 73 10.57 7.60 4.26
CA HIS A 73 11.87 7.81 4.88
C HIS A 73 12.94 8.01 3.80
N SER A 74 13.83 8.95 4.01
CA SER A 74 14.96 9.20 3.10
C SER A 74 16.06 8.15 3.20
N GLU A 75 16.02 7.34 4.24
CA GLU A 75 16.93 6.22 4.46
C GLU A 75 16.14 5.02 4.97
N ILE A 76 16.22 3.92 4.23
CA ILE A 76 15.61 2.64 4.58
C ILE A 76 16.67 1.58 4.41
N SER A 77 16.88 0.76 5.42
CA SER A 77 17.87 -0.31 5.39
C SER A 77 17.39 -1.55 6.12
N ARG A 78 17.98 -2.68 5.77
CA ARG A 78 17.79 -3.95 6.44
C ARG A 78 19.14 -4.52 6.87
N LYS A 79 19.32 -4.71 8.17
CA LYS A 79 20.56 -5.23 8.75
C LYS A 79 20.23 -6.43 9.61
N GLU A 80 20.85 -7.57 9.31
CA GLU A 80 20.66 -8.82 10.08
C GLU A 80 19.18 -9.21 10.26
N GLY A 81 18.37 -9.03 9.21
CA GLY A 81 16.95 -9.34 9.25
C GLY A 81 16.06 -8.27 9.89
N ILE A 82 16.65 -7.19 10.40
CA ILE A 82 15.93 -6.11 11.07
C ILE A 82 15.80 -4.92 10.11
N TRP A 83 14.59 -4.42 9.98
CA TRP A 83 14.28 -3.22 9.20
C TRP A 83 14.53 -1.95 10.01
N TYR A 84 15.13 -0.96 9.38
CA TYR A 84 15.33 0.38 9.91
C TYR A 84 14.72 1.40 8.96
N LEU A 85 13.86 2.24 9.51
CA LEU A 85 13.24 3.38 8.84
C LEU A 85 13.89 4.65 9.44
N GLY A 86 14.87 5.18 8.74
CA GLY A 86 15.82 6.12 9.37
C GLY A 86 16.59 5.40 10.49
N ASP A 87 16.64 6.00 11.68
CA ASP A 87 17.33 5.45 12.84
C ASP A 87 16.45 4.49 13.69
N GLN A 88 15.19 4.34 13.34
CA GLN A 88 14.25 3.56 14.14
C GLN A 88 14.02 2.17 13.55
N LYS A 89 13.94 1.17 14.43
CA LYS A 89 13.47 -0.17 14.05
C LYS A 89 12.00 -0.11 13.64
N GLY A 90 11.67 -0.84 12.58
CA GLY A 90 10.31 -0.94 12.07
C GLY A 90 9.95 -2.36 11.65
N GLU A 91 8.70 -2.55 11.29
CA GLU A 91 8.25 -3.77 10.64
C GLU A 91 8.69 -3.81 9.18
N SER A 92 8.77 -5.00 8.60
CA SER A 92 8.95 -5.17 7.15
C SER A 92 7.80 -4.52 6.40
N PRO A 93 8.07 -3.57 5.49
CA PRO A 93 7.02 -2.99 4.66
C PRO A 93 6.33 -4.04 3.78
N PHE A 94 7.08 -5.06 3.36
CA PHE A 94 6.53 -6.17 2.57
C PHE A 94 5.57 -7.04 3.37
N ASP A 95 5.89 -7.33 4.63
CA ASP A 95 4.98 -8.06 5.50
C ASP A 95 3.71 -7.27 5.79
N GLN A 96 3.84 -5.97 6.01
CA GLN A 96 2.68 -5.09 6.22
C GLN A 96 1.70 -5.12 5.04
N VAL A 97 2.18 -4.94 3.83
CA VAL A 97 1.32 -4.92 2.64
C VAL A 97 0.74 -6.30 2.32
N ARG A 98 1.49 -7.36 2.56
CA ARG A 98 1.01 -8.74 2.37
C ARG A 98 -0.10 -9.07 3.36
N ASP A 99 0.09 -8.74 4.64
CA ASP A 99 -0.94 -8.94 5.67
C ASP A 99 -2.22 -8.18 5.32
N ASN A 100 -2.11 -6.94 4.86
CA ASN A 100 -3.25 -6.14 4.40
C ASN A 100 -3.95 -6.79 3.20
N SER A 101 -3.21 -7.28 2.20
CA SER A 101 -3.80 -7.92 1.03
C SER A 101 -4.50 -9.24 1.37
N GLU A 102 -3.96 -10.03 2.31
CA GLU A 102 -4.60 -11.26 2.79
C GLU A 102 -5.94 -10.99 3.47
N VAL A 103 -6.04 -9.92 4.27
CA VAL A 103 -7.31 -9.54 4.90
C VAL A 103 -8.34 -9.14 3.84
N ILE A 104 -7.95 -8.38 2.82
CA ILE A 104 -8.83 -8.01 1.71
C ILE A 104 -9.32 -9.26 0.98
N ILE A 105 -8.43 -10.20 0.66
CA ILE A 105 -8.80 -11.47 0.01
C ILE A 105 -9.82 -12.25 0.86
N LYS A 106 -9.58 -12.32 2.18
CA LYS A 106 -10.48 -13.01 3.10
C LYS A 106 -11.87 -12.36 3.12
N GLN A 107 -11.93 -11.02 3.24
CA GLN A 107 -13.19 -10.29 3.24
C GLN A 107 -13.96 -10.46 1.92
N LEU A 108 -13.28 -10.42 0.78
CA LEU A 108 -13.91 -10.68 -0.52
C LEU A 108 -14.54 -12.07 -0.60
N LYS A 109 -13.89 -13.09 -0.05
CA LYS A 109 -14.44 -14.44 0.02
C LYS A 109 -15.69 -14.53 0.93
N GLU A 110 -15.69 -13.83 2.06
CA GLU A 110 -16.82 -13.77 2.98
C GLU A 110 -18.05 -13.12 2.35
N PHE A 111 -17.86 -12.12 1.49
CA PHE A 111 -18.96 -11.48 0.74
C PHE A 111 -19.46 -12.27 -0.47
N SER A 112 -19.01 -13.51 -0.64
CA SER A 112 -19.47 -14.41 -1.72
C SER A 112 -19.35 -13.82 -3.13
N PHE A 113 -18.33 -13.02 -3.39
CA PHE A 113 -18.01 -12.63 -4.75
C PHE A 113 -17.63 -13.87 -5.55
N SER A 114 -18.51 -14.30 -6.43
CA SER A 114 -18.36 -15.51 -7.25
C SER A 114 -17.24 -15.40 -8.30
N TYR A 115 -16.69 -14.23 -8.49
CA TYR A 115 -15.62 -13.97 -9.44
C TYR A 115 -14.28 -13.97 -8.73
N LYS A 116 -13.29 -14.61 -9.34
CA LYS A 116 -11.90 -14.55 -8.89
C LYS A 116 -11.36 -13.13 -9.11
N THR A 117 -11.53 -12.27 -8.13
CA THR A 117 -10.89 -10.96 -8.15
C THR A 117 -9.40 -11.13 -7.91
N PHE A 118 -8.58 -10.65 -8.83
CA PHE A 118 -7.14 -10.62 -8.65
C PHE A 118 -6.77 -9.56 -7.63
N VAL A 119 -6.06 -9.96 -6.59
CA VAL A 119 -5.54 -9.05 -5.54
C VAL A 119 -4.03 -9.19 -5.50
N THR A 120 -3.34 -8.09 -5.61
CA THR A 120 -1.88 -8.02 -5.51
C THR A 120 -1.46 -6.87 -4.61
N HIS A 121 -0.15 -6.72 -4.40
CA HIS A 121 0.39 -5.72 -3.49
C HIS A 121 1.71 -5.15 -4.01
N VAL A 122 2.05 -3.96 -3.54
CA VAL A 122 3.33 -3.31 -3.81
C VAL A 122 3.72 -2.39 -2.67
N VAL A 123 5.02 -2.26 -2.43
CA VAL A 123 5.61 -1.26 -1.53
C VAL A 123 6.20 -0.13 -2.35
N ILE A 124 5.97 1.10 -1.95
CA ILE A 124 6.52 2.30 -2.61
C ILE A 124 7.43 3.05 -1.63
N PHE A 125 8.70 3.19 -1.99
CA PHE A 125 9.65 4.05 -1.30
C PHE A 125 9.76 5.38 -2.07
N THR A 126 9.10 6.41 -1.58
CA THR A 126 8.97 7.68 -2.31
C THR A 126 10.20 8.58 -2.24
N HIS A 127 11.11 8.36 -1.28
CA HIS A 127 12.23 9.26 -1.00
C HIS A 127 13.56 8.53 -0.80
N CYS A 128 13.63 7.26 -1.10
CA CYS A 128 14.83 6.44 -0.89
C CYS A 128 14.97 5.41 -2.00
N PRO A 129 16.04 5.45 -2.80
CA PRO A 129 16.37 4.34 -3.68
C PRO A 129 16.76 3.12 -2.83
N PHE A 130 16.25 1.95 -3.19
CA PHE A 130 16.49 0.73 -2.44
C PHE A 130 16.91 -0.41 -3.36
N LYS A 131 18.19 -0.76 -3.31
CA LYS A 131 18.80 -1.74 -4.22
C LYS A 131 19.11 -3.08 -3.59
N GLU A 132 18.77 -3.29 -2.33
CA GLU A 132 19.00 -4.56 -1.67
C GLU A 132 18.14 -5.66 -2.31
N LYS A 133 18.74 -6.84 -2.46
CA LYS A 133 18.08 -8.04 -2.97
C LYS A 133 17.96 -9.06 -1.87
N SER A 134 16.86 -9.76 -1.81
CA SER A 134 16.62 -10.84 -0.84
C SER A 134 15.65 -11.85 -1.42
N ILE A 135 15.63 -13.06 -0.86
CA ILE A 135 14.59 -14.05 -1.13
C ILE A 135 13.26 -13.71 -0.46
N GLU A 136 13.24 -12.70 0.40
CA GLU A 136 12.04 -12.31 1.17
C GLU A 136 11.09 -11.40 0.38
N TRP A 137 11.53 -10.83 -0.73
CA TRP A 137 10.69 -10.06 -1.65
C TRP A 137 11.15 -10.21 -3.09
N ASN A 138 10.24 -9.99 -4.02
CA ASN A 138 10.52 -9.98 -5.44
C ASN A 138 10.72 -8.54 -5.94
N ASP A 139 11.42 -8.37 -7.05
CA ASP A 139 11.66 -7.05 -7.64
C ASP A 139 10.36 -6.31 -8.00
N TRP A 140 9.31 -7.03 -8.37
CA TRP A 140 8.01 -6.45 -8.72
C TRP A 140 7.20 -5.95 -7.50
N GLU A 141 7.57 -6.35 -6.28
CA GLU A 141 6.92 -5.90 -5.04
C GLU A 141 7.37 -4.51 -4.59
N LEU A 142 8.34 -3.90 -5.25
CA LEU A 142 8.94 -2.63 -4.86
C LEU A 142 8.96 -1.63 -6.02
N ILE A 143 8.56 -0.41 -5.71
CA ILE A 143 8.75 0.79 -6.53
C ILE A 143 9.55 1.79 -5.68
N ASP A 144 10.66 2.31 -6.22
CA ASP A 144 11.54 3.28 -5.56
C ASP A 144 11.94 4.44 -6.49
#